data_f77be3febe613210094eba30e04786ae
#
_entry.id   f77be3febe613210094eba30e04786ae
#
_cell.length_a   1.000
_cell.length_b   1.000
_cell.length_c   1.000
_cell.angle_alpha   90.00
_cell.angle_beta   90.00
_cell.angle_gamma   90.00
#
_symmetry.space_group_name_H-M   'P 1'
#
loop_
_entity.id
_entity.type
_entity.pdbx_description
1 polymer ?
#
loop_
_entity_poly.entity_id
_entity_poly.type
_entity_poly.pdbx_seq_one_letter_code
_entity_poly.pdbx_strand_id
1 'polypeptide(L)'
;VARNNNSIAGLSMGAGAALTLAAKHNHQFRQALSFSGFLTTTVLGAQTFMRFAMLDAGGFNINAMYGSLFNPKRFANDPLMLIPQLRNTDVYISAASGIPGAPDLQNYLPQHQAVGAALEVASLFTTRVWEGAARLQGLNPTVDYPGLGMHNWLQFGHQLERSKPQVLNVMNAW
;
A
#
# COMPACT_ATOMS: atom_id res chain seq x y z
N VAL A 1 2.72 -0.64 27.06
CA VAL A 1 2.06 -0.35 25.77
C VAL A 1 0.56 -0.35 26.03
N ALA A 2 -0.14 0.73 25.70
CA ALA A 2 -1.59 0.80 25.86
C ALA A 2 -2.24 -0.19 24.90
N ARG A 3 -3.13 -1.05 25.42
CA ARG A 3 -3.94 -1.93 24.55
C ARG A 3 -4.78 -1.08 23.61
N ASN A 4 -4.88 -1.48 22.34
CA ASN A 4 -5.66 -0.81 21.30
C ASN A 4 -5.13 0.59 20.89
N ASN A 5 -3.89 0.90 21.20
CA ASN A 5 -3.23 2.13 20.74
C ASN A 5 -1.96 1.78 19.95
N ASN A 6 -2.12 0.97 18.91
CA ASN A 6 -1.05 0.57 18.01
C ASN A 6 -1.31 1.13 16.62
N SER A 7 -0.25 1.55 15.96
CA SER A 7 -0.21 1.85 14.54
C SER A 7 0.53 0.75 13.80
N ILE A 8 0.06 0.40 12.61
CA ILE A 8 0.74 -0.52 11.71
C ILE A 8 1.04 0.20 10.40
N ALA A 9 2.27 0.10 9.94
CA ALA A 9 2.69 0.67 8.67
C ALA A 9 3.34 -0.39 7.79
N GLY A 10 3.18 -0.23 6.50
CA GLY A 10 3.86 -1.07 5.52
C GLY A 10 4.18 -0.30 4.25
N LEU A 11 5.24 -0.73 3.57
CA LEU A 11 5.64 -0.19 2.27
C LEU A 11 5.61 -1.29 1.21
N SER A 12 5.33 -0.92 -0.03
CA SER A 12 5.31 -1.86 -1.16
C SER A 12 4.37 -3.06 -0.89
N MET A 13 4.88 -4.27 -0.97
CA MET A 13 4.15 -5.50 -0.64
C MET A 13 3.65 -5.50 0.82
N GLY A 14 4.42 -4.94 1.75
CA GLY A 14 4.03 -4.80 3.15
C GLY A 14 2.88 -3.82 3.39
N ALA A 15 2.63 -2.90 2.47
CA ALA A 15 1.56 -1.91 2.59
C ALA A 15 0.16 -2.55 2.52
N GLY A 16 -0.06 -3.45 1.56
CA GLY A 16 -1.28 -4.24 1.50
C GLY A 16 -1.44 -5.18 2.71
N ALA A 17 -0.32 -5.76 3.18
CA ALA A 17 -0.31 -6.58 4.39
C ALA A 17 -0.70 -5.77 5.63
N ALA A 18 -0.23 -4.53 5.78
CA ALA A 18 -0.59 -3.65 6.90
C ALA A 18 -2.10 -3.39 6.95
N LEU A 19 -2.74 -3.04 5.82
CA LEU A 19 -4.19 -2.85 5.76
C LEU A 19 -4.95 -4.16 6.04
N THR A 20 -4.48 -5.28 5.50
CA THR A 20 -5.09 -6.60 5.75
C THR A 20 -5.03 -6.98 7.22
N LEU A 21 -3.87 -6.79 7.86
CA LEU A 21 -3.71 -7.10 9.30
C LEU A 21 -4.53 -6.15 10.16
N ALA A 22 -4.54 -4.84 9.85
CA ALA A 22 -5.37 -3.88 10.56
C ALA A 22 -6.86 -4.24 10.47
N ALA A 23 -7.34 -4.64 9.28
CA ALA A 23 -8.72 -5.06 9.08
C ALA A 23 -9.09 -6.31 9.88
N LYS A 24 -8.22 -7.33 9.85
CA LYS A 24 -8.45 -8.60 10.53
C LYS A 24 -8.30 -8.51 12.05
N HIS A 25 -7.55 -7.54 12.53
CA HIS A 25 -7.26 -7.30 13.95
C HIS A 25 -7.64 -5.87 14.36
N ASN A 26 -8.77 -5.38 13.88
CA ASN A 26 -9.21 -3.98 14.03
C ASN A 26 -9.36 -3.53 15.50
N HIS A 27 -9.47 -4.47 16.44
CA HIS A 27 -9.45 -4.18 17.87
C HIS A 27 -8.03 -3.92 18.43
N GLN A 28 -6.97 -4.15 17.64
CA GLN A 28 -5.57 -3.94 18.06
C GLN A 28 -4.96 -2.70 17.45
N PHE A 29 -5.41 -2.30 16.26
CA PHE A 29 -4.82 -1.21 15.51
C PHE A 29 -5.76 0.00 15.41
N ARG A 30 -5.33 1.10 15.99
CA ARG A 30 -6.01 2.38 15.88
C ARG A 30 -5.73 3.06 14.54
N GLN A 31 -4.58 2.78 13.94
CA GLN A 31 -4.14 3.36 12.69
C GLN A 31 -3.45 2.35 11.78
N ALA A 32 -3.64 2.51 10.47
CA ALA A 32 -2.97 1.75 9.43
C ALA A 32 -2.43 2.68 8.34
N LEU A 33 -1.16 2.52 7.99
CA LEU A 33 -0.48 3.31 6.96
C LEU A 33 0.02 2.41 5.83
N SER A 34 -0.24 2.84 4.61
CA SER A 34 0.14 2.16 3.38
C SER A 34 0.97 3.09 2.51
N PHE A 35 2.22 2.72 2.26
CA PHE A 35 3.14 3.47 1.43
C PHE A 35 3.43 2.70 0.14
N SER A 36 3.01 3.25 -0.99
CA SER A 36 3.21 2.67 -2.33
C SER A 36 2.79 1.19 -2.41
N GLY A 37 1.60 0.89 -1.90
CA GLY A 37 1.07 -0.46 -1.79
C GLY A 37 0.31 -0.94 -3.01
N PHE A 38 0.25 -2.25 -3.19
CA PHE A 38 -0.71 -2.89 -4.09
C PHE A 38 -1.98 -3.24 -3.30
N LEU A 39 -2.97 -2.34 -3.32
CA LEU A 39 -4.12 -2.40 -2.41
C LEU A 39 -5.31 -3.20 -2.95
N THR A 40 -5.13 -3.87 -4.06
CA THR A 40 -6.05 -4.91 -4.54
C THR A 40 -5.33 -5.95 -5.36
N THR A 41 -5.71 -7.20 -5.16
CA THR A 41 -5.22 -8.36 -5.91
C THR A 41 -6.32 -8.99 -6.77
N THR A 42 -7.57 -8.54 -6.60
CA THR A 42 -8.75 -9.12 -7.24
C THR A 42 -9.23 -8.34 -8.46
N VAL A 43 -8.77 -7.10 -8.64
CA VAL A 43 -9.07 -6.31 -9.84
C VAL A 43 -8.42 -6.92 -11.07
N LEU A 44 -9.15 -6.89 -12.19
CA LEU A 44 -8.68 -7.43 -13.46
C LEU A 44 -7.32 -6.83 -13.86
N GLY A 45 -6.39 -7.68 -14.23
CA GLY A 45 -5.01 -7.30 -14.58
C GLY A 45 -4.05 -7.18 -13.40
N ALA A 46 -4.51 -6.87 -12.19
CA ALA A 46 -3.65 -6.74 -11.01
C ALA A 46 -2.88 -8.04 -10.72
N GLN A 47 -3.53 -9.19 -10.84
CA GLN A 47 -2.87 -10.49 -10.64
C GLN A 47 -1.79 -10.76 -11.68
N THR A 48 -2.06 -10.43 -12.95
CA THR A 48 -1.07 -10.63 -14.02
C THR A 48 0.16 -9.78 -13.77
N PHE A 49 -0.05 -8.51 -13.42
CA PHE A 49 1.04 -7.61 -13.06
C PHE A 49 1.84 -8.13 -11.86
N MET A 50 1.17 -8.52 -10.77
CA MET A 50 1.84 -9.07 -9.58
C MET A 50 2.61 -10.35 -9.89
N ARG A 51 2.09 -11.20 -10.80
CA ARG A 51 2.79 -12.41 -11.24
C ARG A 51 4.11 -12.08 -11.92
N PHE A 52 4.10 -11.13 -12.84
CA PHE A 52 5.33 -10.70 -13.51
C PHE A 52 6.31 -10.04 -12.55
N ALA A 53 5.83 -9.13 -11.69
CA ALA A 53 6.67 -8.48 -10.70
C ALA A 53 7.32 -9.49 -9.73
N MET A 54 6.60 -10.51 -9.28
CA MET A 54 7.10 -11.54 -8.38
C MET A 54 8.09 -12.51 -9.07
N LEU A 55 7.85 -12.82 -10.35
CA LEU A 55 8.79 -13.62 -11.14
C LEU A 55 10.11 -12.86 -11.34
N ASP A 56 10.04 -11.59 -11.68
CA ASP A 56 11.21 -10.72 -11.86
C ASP A 56 11.97 -10.52 -10.54
N ALA A 57 11.27 -10.31 -9.44
CA ALA A 57 11.86 -10.08 -8.12
C ALA A 57 12.64 -11.29 -7.54
N GLY A 58 12.40 -12.50 -8.03
CA GLY A 58 13.11 -13.68 -7.52
C GLY A 58 12.48 -15.03 -7.91
N GLY A 59 11.72 -15.07 -8.98
CA GLY A 59 11.08 -16.31 -9.47
C GLY A 59 9.91 -16.79 -8.59
N PHE A 60 9.32 -15.92 -7.77
CA PHE A 60 8.27 -16.31 -6.84
C PHE A 60 6.95 -16.63 -7.54
N ASN A 61 6.34 -17.73 -7.14
CA ASN A 61 5.05 -18.17 -7.66
C ASN A 61 3.90 -17.62 -6.80
N ILE A 62 3.22 -16.59 -7.29
CA ILE A 62 2.08 -15.97 -6.57
C ILE A 62 0.92 -16.94 -6.33
N ASN A 63 0.78 -18.01 -7.12
CA ASN A 63 -0.25 -19.01 -6.89
C ASN A 63 0.05 -19.88 -5.66
N ALA A 64 1.30 -20.00 -5.25
CA ALA A 64 1.67 -20.66 -4.00
C ALA A 64 1.17 -19.86 -2.78
N MET A 65 1.08 -18.53 -2.90
CA MET A 65 0.62 -17.63 -1.84
C MET A 65 -0.93 -17.56 -1.77
N TYR A 66 -1.57 -17.28 -2.89
CA TYR A 66 -3.00 -16.95 -2.96
C TYR A 66 -3.87 -17.98 -3.69
N GLY A 67 -3.28 -19.06 -4.21
CA GLY A 67 -3.98 -20.01 -5.05
C GLY A 67 -4.30 -19.48 -6.45
N SER A 68 -5.22 -20.13 -7.14
CA SER A 68 -5.70 -19.72 -8.47
C SER A 68 -6.47 -18.40 -8.42
N LEU A 69 -6.82 -17.87 -9.59
CA LEU A 69 -7.52 -16.59 -9.75
C LEU A 69 -8.78 -16.44 -8.88
N PHE A 70 -9.57 -17.51 -8.76
CA PHE A 70 -10.83 -17.52 -8.01
C PHE A 70 -10.73 -18.17 -6.63
N ASN A 71 -9.51 -18.38 -6.12
CA ASN A 71 -9.34 -18.99 -4.81
C ASN A 71 -9.88 -18.08 -3.70
N PRO A 72 -10.73 -18.56 -2.78
CA PRO A 72 -11.27 -17.76 -1.68
C PRO A 72 -10.22 -17.08 -0.81
N LYS A 73 -9.03 -17.68 -0.65
CA LYS A 73 -7.91 -17.06 0.08
C LYS A 73 -7.51 -15.70 -0.47
N ARG A 74 -7.61 -15.52 -1.78
CA ARG A 74 -7.29 -14.26 -2.43
C ARG A 74 -8.24 -13.15 -1.98
N PHE A 75 -9.54 -13.42 -2.04
CA PHE A 75 -10.58 -12.48 -1.62
C PHE A 75 -10.51 -12.20 -0.11
N ALA A 76 -10.29 -13.24 0.69
CA ALA A 76 -10.15 -13.10 2.14
C ALA A 76 -8.91 -12.33 2.61
N ASN A 77 -7.95 -12.07 1.72
CA ASN A 77 -6.71 -11.34 2.00
C ASN A 77 -6.51 -10.12 1.09
N ASP A 78 -7.53 -9.72 0.34
CA ASP A 78 -7.49 -8.51 -0.48
C ASP A 78 -7.90 -7.28 0.36
N PRO A 79 -7.05 -6.27 0.50
CA PRO A 79 -7.39 -5.04 1.20
C PRO A 79 -8.69 -4.39 0.71
N LEU A 80 -9.00 -4.51 -0.58
CA LEU A 80 -10.24 -3.98 -1.17
C LEU A 80 -11.49 -4.65 -0.58
N MET A 81 -11.44 -5.98 -0.36
CA MET A 81 -12.56 -6.74 0.20
C MET A 81 -12.71 -6.52 1.71
N LEU A 82 -11.67 -6.03 2.36
CA LEU A 82 -11.62 -5.84 3.81
C LEU A 82 -11.93 -4.40 4.27
N ILE A 83 -12.30 -3.50 3.36
CA ILE A 83 -12.64 -2.10 3.69
C ILE A 83 -13.67 -1.99 4.84
N PRO A 84 -14.77 -2.76 4.90
CA PRO A 84 -15.75 -2.64 5.97
C PRO A 84 -15.18 -2.84 7.37
N GLN A 85 -14.13 -3.64 7.51
CA GLN A 85 -13.49 -3.91 8.79
C GLN A 85 -12.57 -2.76 9.27
N LEU A 86 -12.24 -1.80 8.39
CA LEU A 86 -11.40 -0.64 8.70
C LEU A 86 -12.18 0.59 9.17
N ARG A 87 -13.50 0.53 9.34
CA ARG A 87 -14.35 1.69 9.65
C ARG A 87 -13.93 2.46 10.91
N ASN A 88 -13.34 1.79 11.88
CA ASN A 88 -12.89 2.38 13.15
C ASN A 88 -11.37 2.55 13.21
N THR A 89 -10.69 2.38 12.08
CA THR A 89 -9.23 2.53 11.96
C THR A 89 -8.94 3.82 11.19
N ASP A 90 -8.06 4.65 11.72
CA ASP A 90 -7.51 5.77 10.94
C ASP A 90 -6.62 5.21 9.84
N VAL A 91 -6.89 5.57 8.59
CA VAL A 91 -6.17 5.01 7.44
C VAL A 91 -5.46 6.13 6.68
N TYR A 92 -4.16 5.96 6.48
CA TYR A 92 -3.33 6.79 5.63
C TYR A 92 -2.82 5.97 4.45
N ILE A 93 -3.03 6.48 3.24
CA ILE A 93 -2.53 5.86 2.01
C ILE A 93 -1.73 6.86 1.19
N SER A 94 -0.60 6.41 0.66
CA SER A 94 0.26 7.22 -0.19
C SER A 94 0.83 6.41 -1.34
N ALA A 95 0.87 7.01 -2.52
CA ALA A 95 1.58 6.50 -3.69
C ALA A 95 1.94 7.67 -4.60
N ALA A 96 3.15 7.69 -5.15
CA ALA A 96 3.60 8.74 -6.06
C ALA A 96 3.21 8.46 -7.52
N SER A 97 3.55 9.36 -8.41
CA SER A 97 3.16 9.25 -9.83
C SER A 97 3.95 8.23 -10.65
N GLY A 98 5.11 7.79 -10.17
CA GLY A 98 6.08 7.03 -10.96
C GLY A 98 7.00 7.92 -11.83
N ILE A 99 6.80 9.23 -11.83
CA ILE A 99 7.68 10.17 -12.54
C ILE A 99 8.90 10.44 -11.67
N PRO A 100 10.13 10.19 -12.17
CA PRO A 100 11.34 10.42 -11.37
C PRO A 100 11.53 11.89 -11.03
N GLY A 101 11.89 12.18 -9.80
CA GLY A 101 12.43 13.47 -9.40
C GLY A 101 13.94 13.56 -9.60
N ALA A 102 14.53 14.74 -9.41
CA ALA A 102 15.97 14.92 -9.55
C ALA A 102 16.79 13.97 -8.64
N PRO A 103 16.41 13.71 -7.36
CA PRO A 103 17.12 12.74 -6.54
C PRO A 103 17.06 11.31 -7.10
N ASP A 104 15.95 10.91 -7.74
CA ASP A 104 15.82 9.60 -8.36
C ASP A 104 16.79 9.43 -9.52
N LEU A 105 16.87 10.46 -10.38
CA LEU A 105 17.76 10.46 -11.55
C LEU A 105 19.24 10.42 -11.15
N GLN A 106 19.59 11.01 -10.00
CA GLN A 106 20.97 11.05 -9.51
C GLN A 106 21.40 9.75 -8.79
N ASN A 107 20.49 9.07 -8.11
CA ASN A 107 20.85 7.98 -7.20
C ASN A 107 20.53 6.58 -7.74
N TYR A 108 19.80 6.46 -8.85
CA TYR A 108 19.41 5.18 -9.41
C TYR A 108 19.81 5.05 -10.88
N LEU A 109 20.26 3.86 -11.27
CA LEU A 109 20.57 3.55 -12.67
C LEU A 109 19.29 3.54 -13.53
N PRO A 110 19.36 3.85 -14.84
CA PRO A 110 18.19 3.93 -15.72
C PRO A 110 17.29 2.70 -15.69
N GLN A 111 17.86 1.50 -15.63
CA GLN A 111 17.09 0.26 -15.51
C GLN A 111 16.28 0.18 -14.21
N HIS A 112 16.84 0.62 -13.09
CA HIS A 112 16.13 0.66 -11.81
C HIS A 112 15.06 1.76 -11.80
N GLN A 113 15.31 2.87 -12.50
CA GLN A 113 14.33 3.93 -12.68
C GLN A 113 13.10 3.41 -13.45
N ALA A 114 13.30 2.68 -14.54
CA ALA A 114 12.21 2.14 -15.35
C ALA A 114 11.34 1.15 -14.54
N VAL A 115 11.96 0.23 -13.80
CA VAL A 115 11.25 -0.73 -12.95
C VAL A 115 10.55 0.00 -11.81
N GLY A 116 11.23 0.92 -11.12
CA GLY A 116 10.65 1.70 -10.03
C GLY A 116 9.48 2.57 -10.48
N ALA A 117 9.55 3.17 -11.67
CA ALA A 117 8.46 3.92 -12.27
C ALA A 117 7.24 3.03 -12.53
N ALA A 118 7.43 1.87 -13.17
CA ALA A 118 6.35 0.95 -13.49
C ALA A 118 5.66 0.41 -12.23
N LEU A 119 6.43 0.05 -11.21
CA LEU A 119 5.90 -0.41 -9.92
C LEU A 119 5.10 0.69 -9.21
N GLU A 120 5.58 1.93 -9.22
CA GLU A 120 4.88 3.03 -8.57
C GLU A 120 3.59 3.41 -9.28
N VAL A 121 3.57 3.43 -10.62
CA VAL A 121 2.34 3.63 -11.41
C VAL A 121 1.30 2.56 -11.08
N ALA A 122 1.68 1.30 -10.99
CA ALA A 122 0.77 0.21 -10.62
C ALA A 122 0.29 0.33 -9.18
N SER A 123 1.17 0.74 -8.26
CA SER A 123 0.83 1.06 -6.88
C SER A 123 -0.20 2.19 -6.81
N LEU A 124 0.06 3.32 -7.48
CA LEU A 124 -0.85 4.45 -7.56
C LEU A 124 -2.22 4.02 -8.10
N PHE A 125 -2.25 3.25 -9.19
CA PHE A 125 -3.50 2.76 -9.78
C PHE A 125 -4.31 1.94 -8.77
N THR A 126 -3.70 0.94 -8.13
CA THR A 126 -4.42 0.10 -7.17
C THR A 126 -4.82 0.86 -5.90
N THR A 127 -4.01 1.84 -5.47
CA THR A 127 -4.33 2.71 -4.34
C THR A 127 -5.52 3.61 -4.65
N ARG A 128 -5.61 4.18 -5.86
CA ARG A 128 -6.76 4.98 -6.30
C ARG A 128 -8.04 4.16 -6.40
N VAL A 129 -7.96 2.93 -6.91
CA VAL A 129 -9.12 2.01 -6.95
C VAL A 129 -9.61 1.73 -5.53
N TRP A 130 -8.68 1.43 -4.61
CA TRP A 130 -9.00 1.18 -3.21
C TRP A 130 -9.61 2.43 -2.55
N GLU A 131 -9.04 3.61 -2.75
CA GLU A 131 -9.57 4.88 -2.23
C GLU A 131 -11.02 5.11 -2.68
N GLY A 132 -11.28 4.97 -3.97
CA GLY A 132 -12.63 5.15 -4.52
C GLY A 132 -13.64 4.21 -3.85
N ALA A 133 -13.30 2.93 -3.72
CA ALA A 133 -14.14 1.95 -3.05
C ALA A 133 -14.32 2.23 -1.54
N ALA A 134 -13.27 2.72 -0.87
CA ALA A 134 -13.31 3.08 0.53
C ALA A 134 -14.28 4.25 0.77
N ARG A 135 -14.17 5.30 -0.03
CA ARG A 135 -15.06 6.48 0.06
C ARG A 135 -16.52 6.13 -0.22
N LEU A 136 -16.77 5.27 -1.22
CA LEU A 136 -18.14 4.78 -1.50
C LEU A 136 -18.73 3.98 -0.34
N GLN A 137 -17.90 3.36 0.50
CA GLN A 137 -18.31 2.63 1.69
C GLN A 137 -18.29 3.47 2.98
N GLY A 138 -18.07 4.79 2.86
CA GLY A 138 -18.09 5.73 3.98
C GLY A 138 -16.79 5.79 4.79
N LEU A 139 -15.71 5.15 4.34
CA LEU A 139 -14.38 5.30 4.92
C LEU A 139 -13.67 6.46 4.24
N ASN A 140 -13.13 7.39 5.03
CA ASN A 140 -12.43 8.57 4.52
C ASN A 140 -10.94 8.50 4.88
N PRO A 141 -10.11 7.81 4.08
CA PRO A 141 -8.69 7.74 4.32
C PRO A 141 -8.02 9.10 4.10
N THR A 142 -6.98 9.40 4.84
CA THR A 142 -6.05 10.45 4.48
C THR A 142 -5.23 9.98 3.29
N VAL A 143 -5.13 10.83 2.28
CA VAL A 143 -4.43 10.49 1.03
C VAL A 143 -3.27 11.44 0.79
N ASP A 144 -2.15 10.91 0.32
CA ASP A 144 -0.97 11.66 -0.09
C ASP A 144 -0.44 11.13 -1.42
N TYR A 145 -0.58 11.94 -2.48
CA TYR A 145 -0.19 11.56 -3.84
C TYR A 145 0.85 12.55 -4.39
N PRO A 146 2.14 12.34 -4.08
CA PRO A 146 3.20 13.17 -4.62
C PRO A 146 3.24 13.12 -6.15
N GLY A 147 3.41 14.29 -6.76
CA GLY A 147 3.49 14.43 -8.22
C GLY A 147 4.78 13.87 -8.83
N LEU A 148 5.82 13.67 -8.02
CA LEU A 148 7.08 13.03 -8.38
C LEU A 148 7.43 11.96 -7.37
N GLY A 149 8.14 10.93 -7.82
CA GLY A 149 8.63 9.83 -7.00
C GLY A 149 8.44 8.48 -7.67
N MET A 150 9.36 7.57 -7.43
CA MET A 150 9.36 6.21 -7.93
C MET A 150 9.30 5.22 -6.78
N HIS A 151 9.11 3.94 -7.09
CA HIS A 151 9.07 2.84 -6.12
C HIS A 151 10.47 2.54 -5.58
N ASN A 152 10.94 3.33 -4.64
CA ASN A 152 12.28 3.23 -4.07
C ASN A 152 12.35 3.75 -2.63
N TRP A 153 13.49 3.55 -1.99
CA TRP A 153 13.70 3.90 -0.59
C TRP A 153 13.64 5.41 -0.31
N LEU A 154 14.00 6.26 -1.27
CA LEU A 154 13.86 7.71 -1.12
C LEU A 154 12.38 8.09 -0.98
N GLN A 155 11.55 7.55 -1.87
CA GLN A 155 10.11 7.79 -1.83
C GLN A 155 9.47 7.26 -0.56
N PHE A 156 9.82 6.04 -0.13
CA PHE A 156 9.29 5.47 1.12
C PHE A 156 9.69 6.31 2.35
N GLY A 157 10.92 6.82 2.39
CA GLY A 157 11.37 7.75 3.42
C GLY A 157 10.55 9.05 3.45
N HIS A 158 10.30 9.65 2.28
CA HIS A 158 9.47 10.85 2.18
C HIS A 158 8.03 10.60 2.62
N GLN A 159 7.42 9.47 2.25
CA GLN A 159 6.06 9.11 2.67
C GLN A 159 5.97 8.93 4.20
N LEU A 160 6.98 8.30 4.79
CA LEU A 160 7.07 8.15 6.24
C LEU A 160 7.12 9.51 6.95
N GLU A 161 8.00 10.41 6.52
CA GLU A 161 8.11 11.75 7.11
C GLU A 161 6.83 12.57 6.95
N ARG A 162 6.18 12.51 5.79
CA ARG A 162 4.94 13.23 5.52
C ARG A 162 3.77 12.69 6.35
N SER A 163 3.75 11.40 6.67
CA SER A 163 2.72 10.78 7.51
C SER A 163 2.89 11.04 8.99
N LYS A 164 4.10 11.41 9.44
CA LYS A 164 4.48 11.56 10.85
C LYS A 164 3.54 12.46 11.67
N PRO A 165 3.11 13.65 11.20
CA PRO A 165 2.18 14.49 11.97
C PRO A 165 0.87 13.76 12.28
N GLN A 166 0.32 13.01 11.32
CA GLN A 166 -0.91 12.25 11.54
C GLN A 166 -0.69 11.08 12.51
N VAL A 167 0.45 10.38 12.40
CA VAL A 167 0.79 9.32 13.35
C VAL A 167 0.85 9.85 14.77
N LEU A 168 1.58 10.95 14.99
CA LEU A 168 1.69 11.56 16.30
C LEU A 168 0.34 12.01 16.86
N ASN A 169 -0.51 12.59 16.00
CA ASN A 169 -1.85 13.03 16.39
C ASN A 169 -2.75 11.84 16.79
N VAL A 170 -2.84 10.82 15.95
CA VAL A 170 -3.70 9.64 16.21
C VAL A 170 -3.22 8.87 17.43
N MET A 171 -1.92 8.78 17.64
CA MET A 171 -1.31 8.04 18.74
C MET A 171 -1.21 8.86 20.04
N ASN A 172 -1.56 10.16 20.01
CA ASN A 172 -1.34 11.13 21.12
C ASN A 172 0.11 11.12 21.61
N ALA A 173 1.06 11.13 20.68
CA ALA A 173 2.50 10.98 20.94
C ALA A 173 3.26 12.29 20.62
N TRP A 174 2.89 13.37 21.29
CA TRP A 174 3.52 14.71 21.18
C TRP A 174 4.65 14.89 22.19
#